data_6c2e1a213aee3553f2b6b6fa2c1ba25a
#
_entry.id   6c2e1a213aee3553f2b6b6fa2c1ba25a
#
_cell.length_a   1.000
_cell.length_b   1.000
_cell.length_c   1.000
_cell.angle_alpha   90.00
_cell.angle_beta   90.00
_cell.angle_gamma   90.00
#
_symmetry.space_group_name_H-M   'P 1'
#
loop_
_entity.id
_entity.type
_entity.pdbx_description
1 polymer ?
#
loop_
_entity_poly.entity_id
_entity_poly.type
_entity_poly.pdbx_seq_one_letter_code
_entity_poly.pdbx_strand_id
1 'polypeptide(L)'
;MFGRSIVSEQLAPSRAQAERFWRSTLSDYWALTKPEVNFLILITTGVGFYLGCSNEARPLSFLTLFNTLLGTLLVASGTGTLNQYIEREFDAQMRRTARRPIAAGRLKPQAVLIFGITLAVAGSVYLAATVNLLASMLAVFTLLSYLFLYTPLKRKTPLCVLAGAFPGAMPPLIGWAAASGGLNREAARLYAILFLWQFPHFMAIAWMYREDYDRAGYLVLPKGNARVPILTLQTLSPLLALVAMSLMQSPARHAAIFYCASTLLGLGFVYFGFKFVLQRSRSAARRLLAASIIYLPLLFALRAAL
;
A
#
# COMPACT_ATOMS: atom_id res chain seq x y z
N MET A 1 -28.78 -17.01 61.68
CA MET A 1 -28.13 -17.61 60.49
C MET A 1 -27.47 -16.46 59.72
N PHE A 2 -26.14 -16.33 59.86
CA PHE A 2 -25.40 -15.26 59.21
C PHE A 2 -24.91 -15.74 57.86
N GLY A 3 -25.45 -15.13 56.77
CA GLY A 3 -24.95 -15.35 55.40
C GLY A 3 -23.62 -14.60 55.20
N ARG A 4 -22.51 -15.30 55.07
CA ARG A 4 -21.22 -14.75 54.62
C ARG A 4 -21.32 -14.37 53.14
N SER A 5 -21.30 -13.10 52.81
CA SER A 5 -21.06 -12.58 51.48
C SER A 5 -19.59 -12.90 51.12
N ILE A 6 -19.41 -13.81 50.14
CA ILE A 6 -18.10 -14.07 49.53
C ILE A 6 -17.83 -12.90 48.57
N VAL A 7 -17.14 -11.89 49.03
CA VAL A 7 -16.51 -10.91 48.17
C VAL A 7 -15.37 -11.64 47.45
N SER A 8 -15.55 -11.91 46.16
CA SER A 8 -14.48 -12.46 45.31
C SER A 8 -13.37 -11.42 45.22
N GLU A 9 -12.32 -11.63 45.99
CA GLU A 9 -11.07 -10.87 45.90
C GLU A 9 -10.49 -11.12 44.50
N GLN A 10 -10.65 -10.16 43.61
CA GLN A 10 -9.99 -10.18 42.29
C GLN A 10 -8.48 -10.03 42.53
N LEU A 11 -7.79 -11.18 42.63
CA LEU A 11 -6.33 -11.22 42.73
C LEU A 11 -5.73 -10.41 41.59
N ALA A 12 -4.90 -9.45 41.89
CA ALA A 12 -4.14 -8.67 40.91
C ALA A 12 -3.34 -9.66 40.02
N PRO A 13 -3.31 -9.44 38.70
CA PRO A 13 -2.62 -10.35 37.79
C PRO A 13 -1.16 -10.49 38.20
N SER A 14 -0.62 -11.73 38.12
CA SER A 14 0.79 -11.96 38.43
C SER A 14 1.68 -11.14 37.44
N ARG A 15 2.90 -10.77 37.90
CA ARG A 15 3.84 -10.01 37.05
C ARG A 15 4.04 -10.66 35.69
N ALA A 16 4.12 -11.98 35.60
CA ALA A 16 4.23 -12.74 34.36
C ALA A 16 2.96 -12.65 33.48
N GLN A 17 1.76 -12.58 34.08
CA GLN A 17 0.51 -12.37 33.33
C GLN A 17 0.41 -10.92 32.81
N ALA A 18 0.80 -9.94 33.60
CA ALA A 18 0.89 -8.54 33.18
C ALA A 18 1.89 -8.36 32.03
N GLU A 19 3.08 -8.94 32.11
CA GLU A 19 4.08 -8.89 31.02
C GLU A 19 3.59 -9.54 29.72
N ARG A 20 2.92 -10.69 29.80
CA ARG A 20 2.31 -11.34 28.62
C ARG A 20 1.22 -10.48 28.00
N PHE A 21 0.37 -9.89 28.83
CA PHE A 21 -0.68 -8.99 28.37
C PHE A 21 -0.11 -7.76 27.65
N TRP A 22 0.91 -7.10 28.23
CA TRP A 22 1.54 -5.94 27.59
C TRP A 22 2.25 -6.30 26.28
N ARG A 23 2.96 -7.41 26.23
CA ARG A 23 3.62 -7.88 25.00
C ARG A 23 2.62 -8.19 23.89
N SER A 24 1.48 -8.83 24.21
CA SER A 24 0.42 -9.10 23.22
C SER A 24 -0.23 -7.82 22.72
N THR A 25 -0.48 -6.85 23.60
CA THR A 25 -1.07 -5.56 23.26
C THR A 25 -0.16 -4.73 22.36
N LEU A 26 1.14 -4.64 22.65
CA LEU A 26 2.12 -3.95 21.81
C LEU A 26 2.24 -4.61 20.42
N SER A 27 2.25 -5.94 20.38
CA SER A 27 2.23 -6.70 19.11
C SER A 27 0.97 -6.39 18.30
N ASP A 28 -0.19 -6.24 18.94
CA ASP A 28 -1.44 -5.91 18.27
C ASP A 28 -1.42 -4.48 17.70
N TYR A 29 -0.90 -3.50 18.43
CA TYR A 29 -0.71 -2.14 17.90
C TYR A 29 0.30 -2.10 16.77
N TRP A 30 1.39 -2.87 16.84
CA TRP A 30 2.34 -3.03 15.75
C TRP A 30 1.66 -3.61 14.50
N ALA A 31 0.83 -4.65 14.66
CA ALA A 31 0.09 -5.25 13.55
C ALA A 31 -0.92 -4.28 12.89
N LEU A 32 -1.48 -3.32 13.65
CA LEU A 32 -2.34 -2.27 13.09
C LEU A 32 -1.60 -1.39 12.08
N THR A 33 -0.33 -1.11 12.31
CA THR A 33 0.48 -0.25 11.42
C THR A 33 0.80 -0.90 10.07
N LYS A 34 0.57 -2.21 9.88
CA LYS A 34 0.87 -2.96 8.66
C LYS A 34 2.35 -2.83 8.22
N PRO A 35 3.31 -3.24 9.03
CA PRO A 35 4.74 -2.98 8.81
C PRO A 35 5.26 -3.50 7.45
N GLU A 36 4.77 -4.64 6.98
CA GLU A 36 5.14 -5.22 5.68
C GLU A 36 4.76 -4.30 4.50
N VAL A 37 3.56 -3.71 4.54
CA VAL A 37 3.10 -2.76 3.51
C VAL A 37 3.87 -1.45 3.61
N ASN A 38 4.07 -0.96 4.84
CA ASN A 38 4.82 0.27 5.07
C ASN A 38 6.27 0.16 4.60
N PHE A 39 6.91 -0.99 4.76
CA PHE A 39 8.25 -1.21 4.23
C PHE A 39 8.33 -0.97 2.71
N LEU A 40 7.35 -1.47 1.95
CA LEU A 40 7.28 -1.23 0.50
C LEU A 40 6.98 0.24 0.17
N ILE A 41 6.13 0.90 0.94
CA ILE A 41 5.86 2.33 0.83
C ILE A 41 7.15 3.13 1.02
N LEU A 42 7.93 2.82 2.06
CA LEU A 42 9.19 3.51 2.35
C LEU A 42 10.24 3.30 1.25
N ILE A 43 10.35 2.09 0.69
CA ILE A 43 11.24 1.83 -0.45
C ILE A 43 10.85 2.73 -1.63
N THR A 44 9.57 2.76 -2.01
CA THR A 44 9.12 3.57 -3.15
C THR A 44 9.25 5.07 -2.90
N THR A 45 9.02 5.52 -1.67
CA THR A 45 9.28 6.91 -1.24
C THR A 45 10.76 7.24 -1.34
N GLY A 46 11.64 6.36 -0.86
CA GLY A 46 13.09 6.53 -0.94
C GLY A 46 13.61 6.57 -2.38
N VAL A 47 13.09 5.71 -3.26
CA VAL A 47 13.40 5.76 -4.70
C VAL A 47 12.96 7.08 -5.31
N GLY A 48 11.74 7.55 -5.00
CA GLY A 48 11.26 8.85 -5.45
C GLY A 48 12.14 10.01 -4.98
N PHE A 49 12.59 9.97 -3.73
CA PHE A 49 13.52 10.95 -3.17
C PHE A 49 14.86 10.95 -3.90
N TYR A 50 15.46 9.77 -4.07
CA TYR A 50 16.74 9.62 -4.77
C TYR A 50 16.68 10.15 -6.21
N LEU A 51 15.66 9.75 -6.97
CA LEU A 51 15.47 10.20 -8.34
C LEU A 51 15.15 11.70 -8.42
N GLY A 52 14.46 12.25 -7.42
CA GLY A 52 14.22 13.70 -7.31
C GLY A 52 15.50 14.49 -7.08
N CYS A 53 16.41 14.01 -6.23
CA CYS A 53 17.74 14.60 -6.05
C CYS A 53 18.56 14.53 -7.34
N SER A 54 18.61 13.38 -8.00
CA SER A 54 19.38 13.16 -9.22
C SER A 54 18.89 14.01 -10.38
N ASN A 55 17.59 14.18 -10.53
CA ASN A 55 16.99 14.98 -11.60
C ASN A 55 17.32 16.48 -11.48
N GLU A 56 17.36 16.98 -10.25
CA GLU A 56 17.65 18.40 -9.97
C GLU A 56 19.14 18.66 -9.68
N ALA A 57 20.02 17.66 -9.86
CA ALA A 57 21.44 17.70 -9.52
C ALA A 57 21.70 18.20 -8.08
N ARG A 58 20.81 17.88 -7.14
CA ARG A 58 20.93 18.25 -5.73
C ARG A 58 21.66 17.18 -4.93
N PRO A 59 22.48 17.58 -3.95
CA PRO A 59 23.12 16.62 -3.06
C PRO A 59 22.08 15.88 -2.22
N LEU A 60 22.30 14.58 -1.99
CA LEU A 60 21.44 13.76 -1.17
C LEU A 60 21.58 14.15 0.30
N SER A 61 20.53 14.73 0.89
CA SER A 61 20.46 15.04 2.32
C SER A 61 19.89 13.83 3.08
N PHE A 62 20.75 13.15 3.84
CA PHE A 62 20.33 12.02 4.67
C PHE A 62 19.30 12.42 5.75
N LEU A 63 19.42 13.63 6.30
CA LEU A 63 18.47 14.14 7.29
C LEU A 63 17.09 14.36 6.67
N THR A 64 17.03 14.97 5.48
CA THR A 64 15.76 15.18 4.77
C THR A 64 15.14 13.86 4.34
N LEU A 65 15.96 12.90 3.87
CA LEU A 65 15.50 11.54 3.56
C LEU A 65 14.92 10.86 4.79
N PHE A 66 15.64 10.87 5.92
CA PHE A 66 15.16 10.28 7.17
C PHE A 66 13.82 10.90 7.61
N ASN A 67 13.73 12.22 7.64
CA ASN A 67 12.49 12.93 8.01
C ASN A 67 11.34 12.59 7.06
N THR A 68 11.62 12.49 5.76
CA THR A 68 10.62 12.09 4.74
C THR A 68 10.10 10.69 4.99
N LEU A 69 11.00 9.73 5.22
CA LEU A 69 10.63 8.34 5.48
C LEU A 69 9.87 8.19 6.80
N LEU A 70 10.33 8.85 7.87
CA LEU A 70 9.66 8.80 9.17
C LEU A 70 8.26 9.40 9.12
N GLY A 71 8.11 10.60 8.55
CA GLY A 71 6.81 11.23 8.41
C GLY A 71 5.84 10.44 7.52
N THR A 72 6.34 9.90 6.40
CA THR A 72 5.54 9.01 5.52
C THR A 72 5.13 7.74 6.25
N LEU A 73 6.04 7.13 7.04
CA LEU A 73 5.74 5.95 7.87
C LEU A 73 4.59 6.23 8.85
N LEU A 74 4.63 7.36 9.54
CA LEU A 74 3.59 7.75 10.50
C LEU A 74 2.22 7.91 9.80
N VAL A 75 2.16 8.65 8.68
CA VAL A 75 0.90 8.85 7.93
C VAL A 75 0.39 7.51 7.38
N ALA A 76 1.25 6.69 6.80
CA ALA A 76 0.88 5.38 6.26
C ALA A 76 0.40 4.41 7.34
N SER A 77 1.06 4.41 8.51
CA SER A 77 0.65 3.64 9.69
C SER A 77 -0.72 4.09 10.22
N GLY A 78 -0.93 5.39 10.31
CA GLY A 78 -2.24 5.96 10.66
C GLY A 78 -3.32 5.57 9.65
N THR A 79 -3.03 5.69 8.35
CA THR A 79 -3.95 5.29 7.27
C THR A 79 -4.30 3.80 7.36
N GLY A 80 -3.31 2.93 7.56
CA GLY A 80 -3.51 1.48 7.71
C GLY A 80 -4.35 1.12 8.93
N THR A 81 -4.14 1.82 10.05
CA THR A 81 -4.89 1.66 11.30
C THR A 81 -6.34 2.10 11.14
N LEU A 82 -6.57 3.31 10.59
CA LEU A 82 -7.91 3.85 10.35
C LEU A 82 -8.69 3.01 9.33
N ASN A 83 -8.02 2.48 8.31
CA ASN A 83 -8.65 1.56 7.37
C ASN A 83 -9.13 0.27 8.08
N GLN A 84 -8.33 -0.32 9.00
CA GLN A 84 -8.76 -1.48 9.76
C GLN A 84 -9.93 -1.14 10.71
N TYR A 85 -9.96 0.08 11.26
CA TYR A 85 -11.09 0.56 12.07
C TYR A 85 -12.38 0.63 11.23
N ILE A 86 -12.33 1.20 10.03
CA ILE A 86 -13.49 1.34 9.13
C ILE A 86 -13.97 -0.04 8.64
N GLU A 87 -13.05 -0.94 8.31
CA GLU A 87 -13.36 -2.24 7.71
C GLU A 87 -13.53 -3.38 8.73
N ARG A 88 -13.48 -3.12 10.04
CA ARG A 88 -13.43 -4.16 11.09
C ARG A 88 -14.51 -5.23 11.01
N GLU A 89 -15.74 -4.84 10.66
CA GLU A 89 -16.89 -5.75 10.56
C GLU A 89 -16.81 -6.64 9.31
N PHE A 90 -16.24 -6.11 8.22
CA PHE A 90 -16.01 -6.85 6.97
C PHE A 90 -14.76 -7.72 7.07
N ASP A 91 -13.71 -7.23 7.72
CA ASP A 91 -12.50 -7.98 7.99
C ASP A 91 -12.78 -9.25 8.81
N ALA A 92 -13.71 -9.21 9.74
CA ALA A 92 -14.15 -10.37 10.52
C ALA A 92 -14.79 -11.48 9.67
N GLN A 93 -15.35 -11.16 8.49
CA GLN A 93 -15.98 -12.11 7.58
C GLN A 93 -14.99 -12.79 6.61
N MET A 94 -13.75 -12.30 6.51
CA MET A 94 -12.73 -12.81 5.60
C MET A 94 -11.72 -13.68 6.35
N ARG A 95 -11.42 -14.89 5.88
CA ARG A 95 -10.44 -15.80 6.51
C ARG A 95 -9.08 -15.16 6.70
N ARG A 96 -8.65 -14.35 5.73
CA ARG A 96 -7.35 -13.66 5.74
C ARG A 96 -7.24 -12.58 6.80
N THR A 97 -8.33 -11.87 7.10
CA THR A 97 -8.33 -10.65 7.93
C THR A 97 -9.08 -10.79 9.26
N ALA A 98 -9.83 -11.90 9.47
CA ALA A 98 -10.56 -12.17 10.71
C ALA A 98 -9.67 -12.19 11.97
N ARG A 99 -8.37 -12.48 11.79
CA ARG A 99 -7.38 -12.48 12.89
C ARG A 99 -6.75 -11.12 13.17
N ARG A 100 -7.12 -10.07 12.45
CA ARG A 100 -6.64 -8.69 12.73
C ARG A 100 -7.07 -8.27 14.13
N PRO A 101 -6.24 -7.49 14.85
CA PRO A 101 -6.49 -7.16 16.26
C PRO A 101 -7.89 -6.60 16.54
N ILE A 102 -8.34 -5.67 15.71
CA ILE A 102 -9.67 -5.05 15.88
C ILE A 102 -10.80 -5.96 15.39
N ALA A 103 -10.64 -6.68 14.29
CA ALA A 103 -11.64 -7.63 13.77
C ALA A 103 -11.85 -8.81 14.72
N ALA A 104 -10.79 -9.25 15.41
CA ALA A 104 -10.83 -10.29 16.44
C ALA A 104 -11.26 -9.81 17.82
N GLY A 105 -11.60 -8.52 17.99
CA GLY A 105 -12.05 -7.94 19.27
C GLY A 105 -10.96 -7.78 20.34
N ARG A 106 -9.66 -7.93 19.98
CA ARG A 106 -8.56 -7.80 20.96
C ARG A 106 -8.26 -6.37 21.36
N LEU A 107 -8.56 -5.40 20.51
CA LEU A 107 -8.39 -3.98 20.78
C LEU A 107 -9.74 -3.24 20.72
N LYS A 108 -9.93 -2.29 21.63
CA LYS A 108 -11.13 -1.45 21.67
C LYS A 108 -11.17 -0.52 20.44
N PRO A 109 -12.29 -0.42 19.71
CA PRO A 109 -12.40 0.42 18.52
C PRO A 109 -12.00 1.88 18.75
N GLN A 110 -12.39 2.46 19.89
CA GLN A 110 -12.04 3.85 20.24
C GLN A 110 -10.53 4.06 20.38
N ALA A 111 -9.82 3.12 21.02
CA ALA A 111 -8.37 3.19 21.16
C ALA A 111 -7.66 3.10 19.80
N VAL A 112 -8.14 2.23 18.90
CA VAL A 112 -7.62 2.10 17.53
C VAL A 112 -7.89 3.38 16.73
N LEU A 113 -9.06 3.99 16.86
CA LEU A 113 -9.41 5.25 16.19
C LEU A 113 -8.47 6.38 16.64
N ILE A 114 -8.31 6.58 17.95
CA ILE A 114 -7.43 7.62 18.52
C ILE A 114 -5.98 7.37 18.05
N PHE A 115 -5.48 6.15 18.17
CA PHE A 115 -4.13 5.79 17.74
C PHE A 115 -3.90 6.10 16.25
N GLY A 116 -4.85 5.72 15.37
CA GLY A 116 -4.75 5.99 13.95
C GLY A 116 -4.77 7.47 13.59
N ILE A 117 -5.65 8.26 14.24
CA ILE A 117 -5.71 9.72 14.06
C ILE A 117 -4.40 10.36 14.54
N THR A 118 -3.90 9.98 15.71
CA THR A 118 -2.67 10.53 16.29
C THR A 118 -1.48 10.31 15.35
N LEU A 119 -1.30 9.08 14.82
CA LEU A 119 -0.24 8.79 13.86
C LEU A 119 -0.38 9.61 12.59
N ALA A 120 -1.58 9.69 12.03
CA ALA A 120 -1.84 10.42 10.79
C ALA A 120 -1.57 11.92 10.93
N VAL A 121 -2.06 12.55 12.00
CA VAL A 121 -1.87 13.97 12.27
C VAL A 121 -0.41 14.28 12.59
N ALA A 122 0.20 13.49 13.52
CA ALA A 122 1.60 13.67 13.87
C ALA A 122 2.53 13.55 12.66
N GLY A 123 2.32 12.54 11.79
CA GLY A 123 3.10 12.35 10.57
C GLY A 123 2.93 13.50 9.57
N SER A 124 1.70 13.99 9.40
CA SER A 124 1.41 15.10 8.48
C SER A 124 2.05 16.41 8.95
N VAL A 125 1.91 16.73 10.24
CA VAL A 125 2.54 17.92 10.85
C VAL A 125 4.06 17.79 10.81
N TYR A 126 4.59 16.62 11.10
CA TYR A 126 6.03 16.35 11.05
C TYR A 126 6.59 16.58 9.64
N LEU A 127 5.94 16.04 8.58
CA LEU A 127 6.35 16.28 7.19
C LEU A 127 6.34 17.77 6.84
N ALA A 128 5.28 18.51 7.21
CA ALA A 128 5.17 19.93 6.94
C ALA A 128 6.28 20.73 7.62
N ALA A 129 6.61 20.40 8.87
CA ALA A 129 7.58 21.13 9.68
C ALA A 129 9.04 20.79 9.36
N THR A 130 9.36 19.53 8.99
CA THR A 130 10.75 19.07 8.86
C THR A 130 11.19 18.85 7.41
N VAL A 131 10.23 18.77 6.47
CA VAL A 131 10.51 18.52 5.04
C VAL A 131 9.98 19.68 4.21
N ASN A 132 8.73 19.62 3.78
CA ASN A 132 8.03 20.72 3.13
C ASN A 132 6.51 20.49 3.09
N LEU A 133 5.78 21.55 2.83
CA LEU A 133 4.32 21.52 2.79
C LEU A 133 3.77 20.63 1.67
N LEU A 134 4.42 20.58 0.51
CA LEU A 134 3.97 19.79 -0.64
C LEU A 134 4.00 18.28 -0.32
N ALA A 135 5.10 17.78 0.26
CA ALA A 135 5.20 16.39 0.68
C ALA A 135 4.12 16.03 1.72
N SER A 136 3.86 16.93 2.67
CA SER A 136 2.77 16.75 3.65
C SER A 136 1.39 16.72 2.97
N MET A 137 1.10 17.63 2.06
CA MET A 137 -0.18 17.69 1.33
C MET A 137 -0.41 16.42 0.50
N LEU A 138 0.61 15.89 -0.15
CA LEU A 138 0.53 14.62 -0.89
C LEU A 138 0.24 13.44 0.04
N ALA A 139 0.86 13.41 1.22
CA ALA A 139 0.61 12.38 2.23
C ALA A 139 -0.83 12.47 2.80
N VAL A 140 -1.31 13.69 3.09
CA VAL A 140 -2.71 13.92 3.53
C VAL A 140 -3.69 13.55 2.44
N PHE A 141 -3.44 13.93 1.18
CA PHE A 141 -4.26 13.54 0.05
C PHE A 141 -4.34 12.00 -0.10
N THR A 142 -3.19 11.32 0.07
CA THR A 142 -3.13 9.85 0.08
C THR A 142 -4.04 9.25 1.15
N LEU A 143 -3.93 9.75 2.39
CA LEU A 143 -4.75 9.31 3.51
C LEU A 143 -6.25 9.52 3.24
N LEU A 144 -6.64 10.73 2.84
CA LEU A 144 -8.05 11.08 2.65
C LEU A 144 -8.66 10.30 1.47
N SER A 145 -7.98 10.23 0.33
CA SER A 145 -8.44 9.47 -0.84
C SER A 145 -8.52 7.96 -0.57
N TYR A 146 -7.58 7.41 0.20
CA TYR A 146 -7.61 6.01 0.59
C TYR A 146 -8.80 5.70 1.51
N LEU A 147 -9.04 6.50 2.55
CA LEU A 147 -10.08 6.24 3.54
C LEU A 147 -11.49 6.58 3.05
N PHE A 148 -11.65 7.72 2.36
CA PHE A 148 -12.97 8.25 2.03
C PHE A 148 -13.41 7.98 0.58
N LEU A 149 -12.48 7.67 -0.32
CA LEU A 149 -12.83 7.31 -1.70
C LEU A 149 -12.65 5.80 -1.93
N TYR A 150 -11.45 5.27 -1.78
CA TYR A 150 -11.17 3.87 -2.09
C TYR A 150 -11.92 2.89 -1.16
N THR A 151 -11.81 3.09 0.15
CA THR A 151 -12.40 2.15 1.13
C THR A 151 -13.90 1.95 0.97
N PRO A 152 -14.75 3.01 0.82
CA PRO A 152 -16.17 2.84 0.56
C PRO A 152 -16.49 2.23 -0.80
N LEU A 153 -15.69 2.56 -1.84
CA LEU A 153 -15.92 2.07 -3.20
C LEU A 153 -15.72 0.57 -3.36
N LYS A 154 -14.93 -0.08 -2.51
CA LYS A 154 -14.75 -1.55 -2.51
C LYS A 154 -16.08 -2.32 -2.48
N ARG A 155 -17.11 -1.74 -1.88
CA ARG A 155 -18.43 -2.35 -1.73
C ARG A 155 -19.43 -1.91 -2.79
N LYS A 156 -19.10 -0.91 -3.59
CA LYS A 156 -20.03 -0.28 -4.53
C LYS A 156 -19.72 -0.63 -5.98
N THR A 157 -18.43 -0.79 -6.32
CA THR A 157 -18.06 -0.94 -7.73
C THR A 157 -16.67 -1.56 -7.91
N PRO A 158 -16.45 -2.33 -9.00
CA PRO A 158 -15.11 -2.80 -9.39
C PRO A 158 -14.13 -1.66 -9.74
N LEU A 159 -14.64 -0.45 -10.01
CA LEU A 159 -13.79 0.74 -10.21
C LEU A 159 -13.05 1.17 -8.92
N CYS A 160 -13.33 0.54 -7.80
CA CYS A 160 -12.56 0.75 -6.57
C CYS A 160 -11.05 0.53 -6.77
N VAL A 161 -10.65 -0.39 -7.66
CA VAL A 161 -9.24 -0.63 -7.99
C VAL A 161 -8.62 0.62 -8.63
N LEU A 162 -9.34 1.27 -9.55
CA LEU A 162 -8.92 2.55 -10.13
C LEU A 162 -8.79 3.62 -9.03
N ALA A 163 -9.82 3.77 -8.19
CA ALA A 163 -9.80 4.74 -7.08
C ALA A 163 -8.65 4.49 -6.09
N GLY A 164 -8.32 3.22 -5.82
CA GLY A 164 -7.21 2.82 -4.94
C GLY A 164 -5.84 3.01 -5.56
N ALA A 165 -5.74 2.98 -6.89
CA ALA A 165 -4.48 3.20 -7.59
C ALA A 165 -3.97 4.64 -7.45
N PHE A 166 -4.85 5.64 -7.27
CA PHE A 166 -4.44 7.03 -7.03
C PHE A 166 -3.62 7.17 -5.74
N PRO A 167 -4.13 6.86 -4.55
CA PRO A 167 -3.33 6.95 -3.32
C PRO A 167 -2.16 5.95 -3.30
N GLY A 168 -2.32 4.79 -3.92
CA GLY A 168 -1.25 3.77 -3.94
C GLY A 168 -0.03 4.17 -4.76
N ALA A 169 -0.15 5.11 -5.70
CA ALA A 169 0.96 5.61 -6.50
C ALA A 169 1.62 6.89 -5.92
N MET A 170 1.12 7.43 -4.81
CA MET A 170 1.64 8.67 -4.22
C MET A 170 3.01 8.57 -3.53
N PRO A 171 3.42 7.44 -2.92
CA PRO A 171 4.67 7.38 -2.18
C PRO A 171 5.90 7.90 -2.91
N PRO A 172 6.18 7.55 -4.18
CA PRO A 172 7.31 8.14 -4.90
C PRO A 172 7.16 9.64 -5.16
N LEU A 173 5.94 10.17 -5.30
CA LEU A 173 5.73 11.62 -5.41
C LEU A 173 6.02 12.35 -4.11
N ILE A 174 5.70 11.76 -2.96
CA ILE A 174 6.04 12.30 -1.64
C ILE A 174 7.56 12.42 -1.53
N GLY A 175 8.29 11.34 -1.89
CA GLY A 175 9.75 11.34 -1.91
C GLY A 175 10.33 12.38 -2.87
N TRP A 176 9.81 12.44 -4.09
CA TRP A 176 10.23 13.42 -5.10
C TRP A 176 10.02 14.85 -4.63
N ALA A 177 8.81 15.18 -4.15
CA ALA A 177 8.48 16.50 -3.64
C ALA A 177 9.36 16.91 -2.44
N ALA A 178 9.72 15.95 -1.60
CA ALA A 178 10.63 16.16 -0.47
C ALA A 178 12.05 16.54 -0.94
N ALA A 179 12.53 15.93 -2.02
CA ALA A 179 13.86 16.16 -2.57
C ALA A 179 13.97 17.46 -3.38
N SER A 180 12.98 17.72 -4.24
CA SER A 180 13.03 18.81 -5.23
C SER A 180 12.24 20.05 -4.84
N GLY A 181 11.31 19.94 -3.90
CA GLY A 181 10.39 21.01 -3.52
C GLY A 181 9.24 21.23 -4.52
N GLY A 182 9.16 20.44 -5.60
CA GLY A 182 8.15 20.54 -6.63
C GLY A 182 7.87 19.21 -7.32
N LEU A 183 7.00 19.23 -8.32
CA LEU A 183 6.71 18.08 -9.19
C LEU A 183 6.96 18.49 -10.64
N ASN A 184 7.56 17.58 -11.42
CA ASN A 184 7.83 17.78 -12.83
C ASN A 184 7.36 16.58 -13.67
N ARG A 185 7.68 16.57 -14.96
CA ARG A 185 7.27 15.50 -15.89
C ARG A 185 7.84 14.12 -15.50
N GLU A 186 9.07 14.07 -14.94
CA GLU A 186 9.69 12.82 -14.50
C GLU A 186 8.98 12.25 -13.28
N ALA A 187 8.61 13.11 -12.32
CA ALA A 187 7.77 12.72 -11.19
C ALA A 187 6.41 12.16 -11.66
N ALA A 188 5.78 12.82 -12.65
CA ALA A 188 4.53 12.34 -13.22
C ALA A 188 4.67 10.98 -13.92
N ARG A 189 5.79 10.73 -14.62
CA ARG A 189 6.08 9.42 -15.22
C ARG A 189 6.27 8.34 -14.17
N LEU A 190 7.00 8.64 -13.11
CA LEU A 190 7.21 7.71 -11.99
C LEU A 190 5.89 7.34 -11.32
N TYR A 191 5.02 8.34 -11.11
CA TYR A 191 3.66 8.13 -10.62
C TYR A 191 2.85 7.24 -11.57
N ALA A 192 2.86 7.53 -12.87
CA ALA A 192 2.09 6.78 -13.87
C ALA A 192 2.53 5.31 -13.95
N ILE A 193 3.83 5.04 -13.84
CA ILE A 193 4.36 3.67 -13.80
C ILE A 193 3.79 2.91 -12.59
N LEU A 194 3.89 3.51 -11.39
CA LEU A 194 3.37 2.86 -10.19
C LEU A 194 1.85 2.74 -10.22
N PHE A 195 1.15 3.75 -10.75
CA PHE A 195 -0.29 3.73 -10.95
C PHE A 195 -0.74 2.57 -11.85
N LEU A 196 -0.10 2.40 -13.00
CA LEU A 196 -0.44 1.32 -13.95
C LEU A 196 -0.03 -0.05 -13.44
N TRP A 197 1.11 -0.15 -12.74
CA TRP A 197 1.62 -1.40 -12.19
C TRP A 197 0.67 -2.05 -11.19
N GLN A 198 -0.08 -1.26 -10.44
CA GLN A 198 -0.98 -1.76 -9.41
C GLN A 198 -2.12 -2.61 -9.96
N PHE A 199 -2.62 -2.35 -11.18
CA PHE A 199 -3.78 -3.06 -11.71
C PHE A 199 -3.55 -4.56 -11.88
N PRO A 200 -2.56 -5.04 -12.66
CA PRO A 200 -2.28 -6.47 -12.78
C PRO A 200 -1.94 -7.10 -11.43
N HIS A 201 -1.23 -6.37 -10.55
CA HIS A 201 -0.91 -6.80 -9.19
C HIS A 201 -2.18 -7.02 -8.35
N PHE A 202 -3.07 -6.05 -8.29
CA PHE A 202 -4.32 -6.17 -7.52
C PHE A 202 -5.30 -7.15 -8.13
N MET A 203 -5.36 -7.30 -9.46
CA MET A 203 -6.20 -8.31 -10.10
C MET A 203 -5.74 -9.73 -9.75
N ALA A 204 -4.44 -9.98 -9.65
CA ALA A 204 -3.90 -11.25 -9.18
C ALA A 204 -4.32 -11.53 -7.72
N ILE A 205 -4.18 -10.54 -6.83
CA ILE A 205 -4.62 -10.66 -5.42
C ILE A 205 -6.12 -10.86 -5.33
N ALA A 206 -6.91 -10.07 -6.06
CA ALA A 206 -8.36 -10.15 -6.07
C ALA A 206 -8.86 -11.53 -6.51
N TRP A 207 -8.22 -12.13 -7.52
CA TRP A 207 -8.54 -13.49 -7.96
C TRP A 207 -8.19 -14.54 -6.92
N MET A 208 -7.05 -14.41 -6.25
CA MET A 208 -6.60 -15.36 -5.23
C MET A 208 -7.52 -15.37 -4.01
N TYR A 209 -8.07 -14.22 -3.64
CA TYR A 209 -8.93 -14.03 -2.45
C TYR A 209 -10.40 -13.73 -2.81
N ARG A 210 -10.84 -14.07 -4.02
CA ARG A 210 -12.20 -13.77 -4.51
C ARG A 210 -13.31 -14.31 -3.60
N GLU A 211 -13.10 -15.50 -3.01
CA GLU A 211 -14.07 -16.10 -2.11
C GLU A 211 -14.22 -15.33 -0.78
N ASP A 212 -13.11 -14.75 -0.29
CA ASP A 212 -13.12 -13.90 0.89
C ASP A 212 -13.82 -12.57 0.60
N TYR A 213 -13.54 -11.96 -0.57
CA TYR A 213 -14.22 -10.74 -1.02
C TYR A 213 -15.71 -10.96 -1.27
N ASP A 214 -16.09 -12.07 -1.88
CA ASP A 214 -17.50 -12.43 -2.10
C ASP A 214 -18.26 -12.58 -0.77
N ARG A 215 -17.62 -13.17 0.27
CA ARG A 215 -18.20 -13.30 1.63
C ARG A 215 -18.40 -11.95 2.33
N ALA A 216 -17.42 -11.07 2.23
CA ALA A 216 -17.46 -9.75 2.85
C ALA A 216 -18.30 -8.72 2.04
N GLY A 217 -18.88 -9.13 0.91
CA GLY A 217 -19.68 -8.25 0.04
C GLY A 217 -18.86 -7.21 -0.71
N TYR A 218 -17.55 -7.45 -0.90
CA TYR A 218 -16.70 -6.56 -1.70
C TYR A 218 -16.87 -6.82 -3.19
N LEU A 219 -16.95 -5.75 -3.97
CA LEU A 219 -17.13 -5.77 -5.43
C LEU A 219 -15.81 -5.50 -6.20
N VAL A 220 -14.67 -5.84 -5.61
CA VAL A 220 -13.35 -5.70 -6.28
C VAL A 220 -13.32 -6.46 -7.61
N LEU A 221 -13.95 -7.64 -7.63
CA LEU A 221 -14.28 -8.38 -8.84
C LEU A 221 -15.81 -8.54 -8.92
N PRO A 222 -16.46 -8.20 -10.03
CA PRO A 222 -17.89 -8.42 -10.19
C PRO A 222 -18.22 -9.92 -10.17
N LYS A 223 -19.49 -10.23 -9.90
CA LYS A 223 -20.01 -11.61 -9.97
C LYS A 223 -20.52 -11.92 -11.38
N GLY A 224 -20.65 -13.21 -11.69
CA GLY A 224 -21.26 -13.67 -12.94
C GLY A 224 -20.45 -13.31 -14.20
N ASN A 225 -21.16 -13.04 -15.29
CA ASN A 225 -20.60 -12.87 -16.64
C ASN A 225 -19.68 -11.64 -16.77
N ALA A 226 -19.88 -10.60 -15.96
CA ALA A 226 -19.04 -9.41 -15.96
C ALA A 226 -17.64 -9.62 -15.36
N ARG A 227 -17.41 -10.72 -14.63
CA ARG A 227 -16.14 -10.98 -13.95
C ARG A 227 -14.97 -11.11 -14.93
N VAL A 228 -15.13 -11.87 -15.99
CA VAL A 228 -14.04 -12.16 -16.95
C VAL A 228 -13.66 -10.92 -17.78
N PRO A 229 -14.61 -10.20 -18.41
CA PRO A 229 -14.28 -8.98 -19.14
C PRO A 229 -13.57 -7.93 -18.29
N ILE A 230 -14.04 -7.67 -17.08
CA ILE A 230 -13.45 -6.68 -16.19
C ILE A 230 -12.07 -7.11 -15.70
N LEU A 231 -11.90 -8.39 -15.33
CA LEU A 231 -10.59 -8.93 -14.99
C LEU A 231 -9.59 -8.77 -16.13
N THR A 232 -10.00 -9.10 -17.36
CA THR A 232 -9.16 -8.99 -18.56
C THR A 232 -8.77 -7.55 -18.83
N LEU A 233 -9.76 -6.65 -18.85
CA LEU A 233 -9.55 -5.23 -19.11
C LEU A 233 -8.62 -4.61 -18.06
N GLN A 234 -8.89 -4.81 -16.77
CA GLN A 234 -8.09 -4.25 -15.68
C GLN A 234 -6.72 -4.93 -15.51
N THR A 235 -6.48 -6.07 -16.15
CA THR A 235 -5.15 -6.70 -16.16
C THR A 235 -4.34 -6.27 -17.36
N LEU A 236 -4.88 -6.41 -18.57
CA LEU A 236 -4.08 -6.28 -19.81
C LEU A 236 -3.91 -4.83 -20.25
N SER A 237 -4.95 -3.99 -20.21
CA SER A 237 -4.81 -2.61 -20.72
C SER A 237 -3.83 -1.77 -19.89
N PRO A 238 -3.87 -1.77 -18.52
CA PRO A 238 -2.85 -1.06 -17.75
C PRO A 238 -1.47 -1.69 -17.88
N LEU A 239 -1.38 -3.00 -18.04
CA LEU A 239 -0.11 -3.70 -18.22
C LEU A 239 0.59 -3.30 -19.53
N LEU A 240 -0.14 -3.23 -20.64
CA LEU A 240 0.39 -2.76 -21.91
C LEU A 240 0.79 -1.28 -21.84
N ALA A 241 -0.04 -0.45 -21.24
CA ALA A 241 0.26 0.95 -21.01
C ALA A 241 1.49 1.15 -20.09
N LEU A 242 1.66 0.28 -19.09
CA LEU A 242 2.81 0.28 -18.19
C LEU A 242 4.11 0.03 -18.96
N VAL A 243 4.13 -0.98 -19.85
CA VAL A 243 5.31 -1.28 -20.65
C VAL A 243 5.65 -0.11 -21.58
N ALA A 244 4.66 0.46 -22.27
CA ALA A 244 4.86 1.65 -23.10
C ALA A 244 5.41 2.84 -22.26
N MET A 245 4.82 3.11 -21.09
CA MET A 245 5.26 4.19 -20.19
C MET A 245 6.69 3.98 -19.68
N SER A 246 7.07 2.72 -19.41
CA SER A 246 8.42 2.38 -18.95
C SER A 246 9.48 2.65 -20.03
N LEU A 247 9.14 2.48 -21.29
CA LEU A 247 10.01 2.79 -22.43
C LEU A 247 10.07 4.28 -22.78
N MET A 248 9.14 5.10 -22.28
CA MET A 248 9.16 6.55 -22.45
C MET A 248 10.10 7.28 -21.47
N GLN A 249 10.75 6.56 -20.58
CA GLN A 249 11.74 7.13 -19.68
C GLN A 249 13.04 7.44 -20.45
N SER A 250 13.67 8.56 -20.12
CA SER A 250 14.96 8.94 -20.71
C SER A 250 16.08 8.51 -19.76
N PRO A 251 16.87 7.49 -20.07
CA PRO A 251 18.03 7.11 -19.26
C PRO A 251 19.12 8.18 -19.38
N ALA A 252 19.82 8.43 -18.27
CA ALA A 252 20.94 9.37 -18.27
C ALA A 252 22.18 8.81 -18.99
N ARG A 253 22.35 7.47 -18.93
CA ARG A 253 23.49 6.75 -19.52
C ARG A 253 23.00 5.42 -20.10
N HIS A 254 23.79 4.82 -21.01
CA HIS A 254 23.57 3.46 -21.51
C HIS A 254 22.13 3.16 -21.99
N ALA A 255 21.55 4.05 -22.80
CA ALA A 255 20.18 3.96 -23.29
C ALA A 255 19.82 2.58 -23.89
N ALA A 256 20.72 1.99 -24.68
CA ALA A 256 20.49 0.67 -25.29
C ALA A 256 20.27 -0.42 -24.23
N ILE A 257 21.09 -0.45 -23.17
CA ILE A 257 20.96 -1.42 -22.07
C ILE A 257 19.62 -1.20 -21.33
N PHE A 258 19.29 0.06 -21.03
CA PHE A 258 18.03 0.39 -20.39
C PHE A 258 16.82 -0.08 -21.21
N TYR A 259 16.76 0.25 -22.49
CA TYR A 259 15.63 -0.14 -23.35
C TYR A 259 15.54 -1.66 -23.56
N CYS A 260 16.66 -2.35 -23.77
CA CYS A 260 16.67 -3.81 -23.88
C CYS A 260 16.17 -4.48 -22.59
N ALA A 261 16.71 -4.09 -21.45
CA ALA A 261 16.34 -4.68 -20.16
C ALA A 261 14.87 -4.36 -19.80
N SER A 262 14.42 -3.12 -19.98
CA SER A 262 13.03 -2.72 -19.73
C SER A 262 12.04 -3.44 -20.65
N THR A 263 12.40 -3.66 -21.92
CA THR A 263 11.59 -4.42 -22.86
C THR A 263 11.49 -5.88 -22.43
N LEU A 264 12.59 -6.54 -22.09
CA LEU A 264 12.58 -7.93 -21.63
C LEU A 264 11.75 -8.11 -20.34
N LEU A 265 11.92 -7.21 -19.38
CA LEU A 265 11.11 -7.20 -18.16
C LEU A 265 9.63 -7.01 -18.49
N GLY A 266 9.31 -6.07 -19.38
CA GLY A 266 7.95 -5.79 -19.82
C GLY A 266 7.30 -6.98 -20.50
N LEU A 267 7.98 -7.60 -21.46
CA LEU A 267 7.50 -8.80 -22.18
C LEU A 267 7.26 -9.97 -21.21
N GLY A 268 8.17 -10.18 -20.27
CA GLY A 268 7.97 -11.18 -19.20
C GLY A 268 6.72 -10.92 -18.37
N PHE A 269 6.48 -9.68 -17.98
CA PHE A 269 5.29 -9.32 -17.19
C PHE A 269 4.00 -9.47 -18.03
N VAL A 270 4.01 -9.04 -19.29
CA VAL A 270 2.90 -9.23 -20.24
C VAL A 270 2.58 -10.72 -20.45
N TYR A 271 3.59 -11.56 -20.62
CA TYR A 271 3.41 -13.01 -20.74
C TYR A 271 2.65 -13.61 -19.54
N PHE A 272 3.04 -13.26 -18.32
CA PHE A 272 2.32 -13.73 -17.12
C PHE A 272 0.92 -13.13 -17.01
N GLY A 273 0.71 -11.89 -17.45
CA GLY A 273 -0.61 -11.26 -17.54
C GLY A 273 -1.54 -12.01 -18.49
N PHE A 274 -1.09 -12.30 -19.70
CA PHE A 274 -1.84 -13.10 -20.67
C PHE A 274 -2.14 -14.51 -20.15
N LYS A 275 -1.14 -15.20 -19.62
CA LYS A 275 -1.37 -16.53 -19.01
C LYS A 275 -2.42 -16.50 -17.89
N PHE A 276 -2.40 -15.48 -17.05
CA PHE A 276 -3.38 -15.34 -15.98
C PHE A 276 -4.79 -15.16 -16.52
N VAL A 277 -4.98 -14.28 -17.50
CA VAL A 277 -6.30 -14.01 -18.10
C VAL A 277 -6.85 -15.24 -18.83
N LEU A 278 -5.99 -16.03 -19.49
CA LEU A 278 -6.41 -17.26 -20.19
C LEU A 278 -6.73 -18.38 -19.20
N GLN A 279 -5.84 -18.66 -18.27
CA GLN A 279 -5.96 -19.81 -17.35
C GLN A 279 -6.91 -19.56 -16.18
N ARG A 280 -7.02 -18.32 -15.70
CA ARG A 280 -7.87 -17.92 -14.57
C ARG A 280 -7.73 -18.84 -13.34
N SER A 281 -6.51 -19.32 -13.11
CA SER A 281 -6.17 -20.24 -12.03
C SER A 281 -5.45 -19.52 -10.88
N ARG A 282 -5.51 -20.10 -9.69
CA ARG A 282 -4.80 -19.58 -8.51
C ARG A 282 -3.27 -19.62 -8.72
N SER A 283 -2.76 -20.61 -9.46
CA SER A 283 -1.33 -20.72 -9.77
C SER A 283 -0.88 -19.65 -10.76
N ALA A 284 -1.69 -19.34 -11.79
CA ALA A 284 -1.40 -18.27 -12.73
C ALA A 284 -1.43 -16.89 -12.05
N ALA A 285 -2.40 -16.65 -11.16
CA ALA A 285 -2.46 -15.44 -10.35
C ALA A 285 -1.22 -15.26 -9.46
N ARG A 286 -0.74 -16.33 -8.80
CA ARG A 286 0.50 -16.28 -8.01
C ARG A 286 1.73 -15.95 -8.86
N ARG A 287 1.83 -16.50 -10.08
CA ARG A 287 2.94 -16.19 -11.00
C ARG A 287 2.90 -14.74 -11.47
N LEU A 288 1.72 -14.22 -11.80
CA LEU A 288 1.54 -12.81 -12.16
C LEU A 288 1.91 -11.89 -10.98
N LEU A 289 1.47 -12.24 -9.76
CA LEU A 289 1.83 -11.52 -8.54
C LEU A 289 3.35 -11.50 -8.33
N ALA A 290 4.02 -12.65 -8.46
CA ALA A 290 5.48 -12.73 -8.33
C ALA A 290 6.19 -11.89 -9.42
N ALA A 291 5.73 -11.98 -10.68
CA ALA A 291 6.26 -11.16 -11.77
C ALA A 291 6.11 -9.66 -11.50
N SER A 292 4.99 -9.21 -10.94
CA SER A 292 4.77 -7.82 -10.58
C SER A 292 5.72 -7.34 -9.48
N ILE A 293 5.97 -8.18 -8.46
CA ILE A 293 6.89 -7.88 -7.35
C ILE A 293 8.35 -7.77 -7.83
N ILE A 294 8.73 -8.55 -8.84
CA ILE A 294 10.07 -8.51 -9.44
C ILE A 294 10.21 -7.33 -10.40
N TYR A 295 9.19 -7.06 -11.21
CA TYR A 295 9.21 -6.04 -12.26
C TYR A 295 9.53 -4.64 -11.75
N LEU A 296 8.81 -4.18 -10.75
CA LEU A 296 8.89 -2.79 -10.29
C LEU A 296 10.25 -2.44 -9.67
N PRO A 297 10.81 -3.24 -8.71
CA PRO A 297 12.14 -2.97 -8.17
C PRO A 297 13.24 -3.02 -9.21
N LEU A 298 13.19 -3.97 -10.16
CA LEU A 298 14.19 -4.06 -11.21
C LEU A 298 14.11 -2.86 -12.17
N LEU A 299 12.91 -2.42 -12.56
CA LEU A 299 12.75 -1.22 -13.38
C LEU A 299 13.29 0.03 -12.68
N PHE A 300 13.01 0.20 -11.39
CA PHE A 300 13.51 1.34 -10.62
C PHE A 300 15.03 1.25 -10.40
N ALA A 301 15.57 0.06 -10.17
CA ALA A 301 17.02 -0.14 -10.07
C ALA A 301 17.73 0.19 -11.40
N LEU A 302 17.19 -0.26 -12.53
CA LEU A 302 17.68 0.11 -13.86
C LEU A 302 17.67 1.64 -14.06
N ARG A 303 16.58 2.30 -13.66
CA ARG A 303 16.46 3.76 -13.78
C ARG A 303 17.41 4.53 -12.87
N ALA A 304 17.70 3.98 -11.70
CA ALA A 304 18.61 4.61 -10.75
C ALA A 304 20.10 4.40 -11.10
N ALA A 305 20.42 3.31 -11.80
CA ALA A 305 21.79 2.94 -12.16
C ALA A 305 22.25 3.47 -13.53
N LEU A 306 21.32 3.71 -14.46
CA LEU A 306 21.59 4.08 -15.86
C LEU A 306 21.05 5.48 -16.21
#